data_a367fc78125372a96e8783b7cabd70be
#
_entry.id   a367fc78125372a96e8783b7cabd70be
#
_cell.length_a   1.000
_cell.length_b   1.000
_cell.length_c   1.000
_cell.angle_alpha   90.00
_cell.angle_beta   90.00
_cell.angle_gamma   90.00
#
_symmetry.space_group_name_H-M   'P 1'
#
loop_
_entity.id
_entity.type
_entity.pdbx_description
1 polymer ?
#
loop_
_entity_poly.entity_id
_entity_poly.type
_entity_poly.pdbx_seq_one_letter_code
_entity_poly.pdbx_strand_id
1 'polypeptide(L)' 'MFKAEDFVQSKTGGPKMQVLRVEGDTLWCARVDDAAKKEIEAKAESVNLYHEEGDFGVC' A
#
# COMPACT_ATOMS: atom_id res chain seq x y z
N MET A 1 5.24 9.27 4.43
CA MET A 1 6.19 8.18 4.41
C MET A 1 5.50 6.87 4.68
N PHE A 2 5.93 5.81 4.02
CA PHE A 2 5.26 4.52 4.15
C PHE A 2 5.97 3.65 5.16
N LYS A 3 5.25 2.73 5.73
CA LYS A 3 5.83 1.78 6.67
C LYS A 3 5.09 0.47 6.59
N ALA A 4 5.64 -0.55 7.19
CA ALA A 4 5.02 -1.87 7.16
C ALA A 4 3.61 -1.79 7.71
N GLU A 5 2.74 -2.56 7.11
CA GLU A 5 1.33 -2.66 7.49
C GLU A 5 0.47 -1.49 7.03
N ASP A 6 1.05 -0.51 6.37
CA ASP A 6 0.23 0.54 5.78
C ASP A 6 -0.50 -0.02 4.57
N PHE A 7 -1.64 0.58 4.25
CA PHE A 7 -2.35 0.21 3.04
C PHE A 7 -2.08 1.25 1.97
N VAL A 8 -1.86 0.80 0.76
CA VAL A 8 -1.54 1.68 -0.35
C VAL A 8 -2.31 1.25 -1.59
N GLN A 9 -2.39 2.14 -2.55
CA GLN A 9 -3.03 1.85 -3.81
C GLN A 9 -2.23 2.53 -4.91
N SER A 10 -2.12 1.88 -6.05
CA SER A 10 -1.41 2.45 -7.17
C SER A 10 -2.06 3.76 -7.60
N LYS A 11 -1.26 4.73 -8.00
CA LYS A 11 -1.78 6.00 -8.46
C LYS A 11 -2.63 5.86 -9.70
N THR A 12 -2.42 4.81 -10.46
CA THR A 12 -3.20 4.58 -11.66
C THR A 12 -4.45 3.76 -11.38
N GLY A 13 -4.70 3.48 -10.10
CA GLY A 13 -5.85 2.66 -9.73
C GLY A 13 -5.43 1.24 -9.48
N GLY A 14 -6.36 0.39 -9.20
CA GLY A 14 -6.04 -0.99 -8.94
C GLY A 14 -6.42 -1.40 -7.54
N PRO A 15 -6.10 -2.61 -7.14
CA PRO A 15 -6.52 -3.11 -5.85
C PRO A 15 -5.73 -2.51 -4.72
N LYS A 16 -6.34 -2.47 -3.57
CA LYS A 16 -5.67 -2.04 -2.37
C LYS A 16 -4.61 -3.08 -2.01
N MET A 17 -3.47 -2.60 -1.54
CA MET A 17 -2.38 -3.48 -1.16
C MET A 17 -1.92 -3.13 0.23
N GLN A 18 -1.30 -4.08 0.90
CA GLN A 18 -0.74 -3.82 2.22
C GLN A 18 0.77 -3.90 2.12
N VAL A 19 1.46 -2.93 2.69
CA VAL A 19 2.91 -2.89 2.65
C VAL A 19 3.43 -3.93 3.62
N LEU A 20 4.29 -4.82 3.14
CA LEU A 20 4.90 -5.84 3.98
C LEU A 20 6.21 -5.33 4.55
N ARG A 21 6.96 -4.57 3.79
CA ARG A 21 8.17 -3.95 4.28
C ARG A 21 8.57 -2.84 3.34
N VAL A 22 9.46 -2.00 3.81
CA VAL A 22 9.91 -0.85 3.05
C VAL A 22 11.43 -0.88 2.99
N GLU A 23 11.97 -0.67 1.82
CA GLU A 23 13.40 -0.57 1.65
C GLU A 23 13.70 0.65 0.81
N GLY A 24 14.13 1.73 1.43
CA GLY A 24 14.38 2.95 0.70
C GLY A 24 13.12 3.43 0.01
N ASP A 25 13.18 3.55 -1.30
CA ASP A 25 12.03 3.98 -2.07
C ASP A 25 11.19 2.82 -2.58
N THR A 26 11.51 1.62 -2.21
CA THR A 26 10.82 0.45 -2.71
C THR A 26 9.93 -0.12 -1.61
N LEU A 27 8.71 -0.43 -1.98
CA LEU A 27 7.77 -1.03 -1.06
C LEU A 27 7.49 -2.45 -1.52
N TRP A 28 7.46 -3.36 -0.57
CA TRP A 28 7.09 -4.73 -0.86
C TRP A 28 5.69 -4.91 -0.34
N CYS A 29 4.75 -5.11 -1.24
CA CYS A 29 3.34 -5.11 -0.90
C CYS A 29 2.67 -6.40 -1.33
N ALA A 30 1.52 -6.68 -0.75
CA ALA A 30 0.70 -7.80 -1.18
C ALA A 30 -0.72 -7.30 -1.30
N ARG A 31 -1.43 -7.76 -2.33
CA ARG A 31 -2.80 -7.35 -2.52
C ARG A 31 -3.62 -7.93 -1.39
N VAL A 32 -4.54 -7.13 -0.86
CA VAL A 32 -5.33 -7.60 0.25
C VAL A 32 -6.28 -8.70 -0.14
N ASP A 33 -6.63 -8.78 -1.41
CA ASP A 33 -7.54 -9.85 -1.87
C ASP A 33 -6.80 -11.06 -2.40
N ASP A 34 -5.49 -11.10 -2.25
CA ASP A 34 -4.70 -12.22 -2.73
C ASP A 34 -4.50 -13.19 -1.58
N ALA A 35 -5.10 -14.35 -1.69
CA ALA A 35 -4.98 -15.33 -0.62
C ALA A 35 -3.55 -15.79 -0.44
N ALA A 36 -2.79 -15.81 -1.50
CA ALA A 36 -1.41 -16.25 -1.41
C ALA A 36 -0.50 -15.16 -0.84
N LYS A 37 -0.95 -13.93 -0.80
CA LYS A 37 -0.16 -12.85 -0.27
C LYS A 37 1.18 -12.72 -0.98
N LYS A 38 1.14 -12.79 -2.30
CA LYS A 38 2.36 -12.74 -3.06
C LYS A 38 2.96 -11.35 -2.98
N GLU A 39 4.25 -11.29 -2.71
CA GLU A 39 4.94 -10.01 -2.60
C GLU A 39 5.10 -9.36 -3.96
N ILE A 40 4.80 -8.08 -4.04
CA ILE A 40 4.92 -7.33 -5.27
C ILE A 40 5.75 -6.11 -4.96
N GLU A 41 6.72 -5.84 -5.80
CA GLU A 41 7.55 -4.68 -5.63
C GLU A 41 6.85 -3.45 -6.22
N ALA A 42 6.85 -2.37 -5.48
CA ALA A 42 6.25 -1.14 -5.96
C ALA A 42 7.11 0.02 -5.51
N LYS A 43 7.16 1.07 -6.33
CA LYS A 43 7.93 2.23 -5.95
C LYS A 43 7.06 3.15 -5.12
N ALA A 44 7.65 3.76 -4.11
CA ALA A 44 6.88 4.65 -3.25
C ALA A 44 6.24 5.77 -4.05
N GLU A 45 6.89 6.23 -5.09
CA GLU A 45 6.33 7.32 -5.88
C GLU A 45 5.17 6.90 -6.76
N SER A 46 4.95 5.62 -6.94
CA SER A 46 3.88 5.14 -7.82
C SER A 46 2.63 4.74 -7.05
N VAL A 47 2.61 4.89 -5.75
CA VAL A 47 1.45 4.54 -4.95
C VAL A 47 1.12 5.67 -4.00
N ASN A 48 -0.12 5.67 -3.54
CA ASN A 48 -0.57 6.62 -2.52
C ASN A 48 -1.03 5.83 -1.32
N LEU A 49 -0.96 6.43 -0.15
CA LEU A 49 -1.54 5.81 1.01
C LEU A 49 -3.04 5.66 0.77
N TYR A 50 -3.56 4.50 1.10
CA TYR A 50 -4.98 4.25 0.95
C TYR A 50 -5.64 4.57 2.28
N HIS A 51 -6.63 5.44 2.24
CA HIS A 51 -7.33 5.83 3.45
C HIS A 51 -8.70 5.22 3.49
N GLU A 52 -9.01 4.54 4.58
CA GLU A 52 -10.34 4.01 4.74
C GLU A 52 -11.22 5.17 5.14
N GLU A 53 -12.49 5.05 4.91
CA GLU A 53 -13.33 6.10 5.27
C GLU A 53 -13.31 6.18 6.73
N GLY A 54 -13.52 7.11 7.33
CA GLY A 54 -13.42 7.25 8.73
C GLY A 54 -12.18 7.98 9.10
N ASP A 55 -11.23 7.88 8.23
CA ASP A 55 -10.04 8.51 8.48
C ASP A 55 -10.16 9.97 8.47
N PHE A 56 -11.00 10.48 7.66
CA PHE A 56 -11.05 11.85 7.55
C PHE A 56 -11.65 12.52 8.61
N GLY A 57 -12.28 11.85 9.38
CA GLY A 57 -12.88 12.50 10.46
C GLY A 57 -11.88 13.16 11.32
N VAL A 58 -10.72 12.74 11.25
CA VAL A 58 -9.76 13.28 12.06
C VAL A 58 -9.42 14.65 11.77
N CYS A 59 -9.57 15.06 10.69
CA CYS A 59 -9.13 16.37 10.38
C CYS A 59 -9.92 17.41 11.00
#